data_5279ce5c74a50b0e848289a91b01dcca
#
_entry.id   5279ce5c74a50b0e848289a91b01dcca
#
_cell.length_a   1.000
_cell.length_b   1.000
_cell.length_c   1.000
_cell.angle_alpha   90.00
_cell.angle_beta   90.00
_cell.angle_gamma   90.00
#
_symmetry.space_group_name_H-M   'P 1'
#
loop_
_entity.id
_entity.type
_entity.pdbx_description
1 polymer ?
#
loop_
_entity_poly.entity_id
_entity_poly.type
_entity_poly.pdbx_seq_one_letter_code
_entity_poly.pdbx_strand_id
1 'polypeptide(L)' 'MARIVLKNPYFEEEIKVKESHKRIADMLSWMEQGNLDFMTLQQVEPSENIITVNPKHFAKIEIYEDKEVKK' A
#
# COMPACT_ATOMS: atom_id res chain seq x y z
N MET A 1 8.44 6.67 3.27
CA MET A 1 7.76 6.34 2.02
C MET A 1 7.86 4.86 1.73
N ALA A 2 6.87 4.32 1.10
CA ALA A 2 6.86 2.91 0.76
C ALA A 2 6.36 2.70 -0.66
N ARG A 3 6.77 1.60 -1.25
CA ARG A 3 6.33 1.20 -2.57
C ARG A 3 5.48 -0.05 -2.41
N ILE A 4 4.31 -0.03 -3.03
CA ILE A 4 3.38 -1.13 -2.91
C ILE A 4 3.12 -1.70 -4.30
N VAL A 5 3.17 -3.02 -4.41
CA VAL A 5 2.82 -3.73 -5.64
C VAL A 5 1.55 -4.50 -5.38
N LEU A 6 0.50 -4.17 -6.12
CA LEU A 6 -0.81 -4.79 -5.98
C LEU A 6 -1.00 -5.75 -7.14
N LYS A 7 -1.23 -7.02 -6.82
CA LYS A 7 -1.34 -8.06 -7.83
C LYS A 7 -2.67 -8.79 -7.72
N ASN A 8 -3.32 -8.97 -8.85
CA ASN A 8 -4.47 -9.85 -8.93
C ASN A 8 -4.38 -10.61 -10.27
N PRO A 9 -5.29 -11.55 -10.53
CA PRO A 9 -5.18 -12.35 -11.76
C PRO A 9 -5.21 -11.57 -13.06
N TYR A 10 -5.65 -10.32 -13.01
CA TYR A 10 -5.87 -9.55 -14.23
C TYR A 10 -4.84 -8.45 -14.44
N PHE A 11 -4.20 -7.97 -13.38
CA PHE A 11 -3.25 -6.87 -13.55
C PHE A 11 -2.31 -6.80 -12.35
N GLU A 12 -1.26 -6.02 -12.55
CA GLU A 12 -0.30 -5.71 -11.51
C GLU A 12 -0.06 -4.21 -11.56
N GLU A 13 -0.11 -3.57 -10.41
CA GLU A 13 0.05 -2.13 -10.32
C GLU A 13 1.05 -1.80 -9.22
N GLU A 14 1.97 -0.90 -9.54
CA GLU A 14 2.95 -0.43 -8.56
C GLU A 14 2.70 1.03 -8.27
N ILE A 15 2.61 1.36 -6.98
CA ILE A 15 2.39 2.74 -6.56
C ILE A 15 3.36 3.08 -5.44
N LYS A 16 3.62 4.37 -5.29
CA LYS A 16 4.38 4.89 -4.16
C LYS A 16 3.45 5.66 -3.26
N VAL A 17 3.60 5.47 -1.95
CA VAL A 17 2.75 6.14 -0.98
C VAL A 17 3.62 6.83 0.06
N LYS A 18 3.04 7.80 0.72
CA LYS A 18 3.74 8.60 1.71
C LYS A 18 3.95 7.84 3.01
N GLU A 19 3.07 6.92 3.31
CA GLU A 19 3.14 6.13 4.53
C GLU A 19 4.36 5.21 4.51
N SER A 20 4.90 4.92 5.69
CA SER A 20 6.02 4.01 5.80
C SER A 20 5.54 2.58 5.66
N HIS A 21 6.47 1.67 5.36
CA HIS A 21 6.09 0.26 5.23
C HIS A 21 5.58 -0.30 6.55
N LYS A 22 6.07 0.20 7.67
CA LYS A 22 5.59 -0.23 8.97
C LYS A 22 4.15 0.18 9.19
N ARG A 23 3.80 1.39 8.79
CA ARG A 23 2.44 1.88 8.94
C ARG A 23 1.47 1.05 8.12
N ILE A 24 1.88 0.69 6.91
CA ILE A 24 1.04 -0.12 6.04
C ILE A 24 0.86 -1.52 6.63
N ALA A 25 1.93 -2.10 7.14
CA ALA A 25 1.86 -3.41 7.78
C ALA A 25 0.93 -3.38 8.99
N ASP A 26 0.98 -2.30 9.76
CA ASP A 26 0.08 -2.14 10.91
C ASP A 26 -1.38 -2.09 10.46
N MET A 27 -1.64 -1.35 9.39
CA MET A 27 -3.01 -1.27 8.87
C MET A 27 -3.52 -2.63 8.40
N LEU A 28 -2.67 -3.39 7.74
CA LEU A 28 -3.04 -4.74 7.30
C LEU A 28 -3.34 -5.64 8.49
N SER A 29 -2.55 -5.52 9.54
CA SER A 29 -2.77 -6.29 10.74
C SER A 29 -4.11 -5.93 11.39
N TRP A 30 -4.45 -4.65 11.43
CA TRP A 30 -5.74 -4.22 11.97
C TRP A 30 -6.89 -4.76 11.14
N MET A 31 -6.72 -4.85 9.83
CA MET A 31 -7.75 -5.40 8.96
C MET A 31 -7.96 -6.88 9.23
N GLU A 32 -6.90 -7.62 9.49
CA GLU A 32 -7.02 -9.03 9.85
C GLU A 32 -7.78 -9.21 11.15
N GLN A 33 -7.68 -8.26 12.06
CA GLN A 33 -8.39 -8.30 13.32
C GLN A 33 -9.82 -7.78 13.21
N GLY A 34 -10.23 -7.36 12.02
CA GLY A 34 -11.58 -6.89 11.81
C GLY A 34 -11.80 -5.44 12.20
N ASN A 35 -10.73 -4.69 12.46
CA ASN A 35 -10.85 -3.30 12.86
C ASN A 35 -10.96 -2.33 11.70
N LEU A 36 -10.53 -2.75 10.52
CA LEU A 36 -10.59 -1.93 9.31
C LEU A 36 -11.07 -2.78 8.15
N ASP A 37 -11.81 -2.16 7.25
CA ASP A 37 -12.25 -2.86 6.04
C ASP A 37 -11.40 -2.50 4.83
N PHE A 38 -10.68 -1.40 4.88
CA PHE A 38 -9.84 -0.95 3.76
C PHE A 38 -8.76 -0.03 4.28
N MET A 39 -7.75 0.17 3.45
CA MET A 39 -6.65 1.09 3.76
C MET A 39 -6.82 2.38 2.99
N THR A 40 -6.58 3.50 3.66
CA THR A 40 -6.52 4.81 3.01
C THR A 40 -5.07 5.24 3.01
N LEU A 41 -4.53 5.49 1.82
CA LEU A 41 -3.14 5.84 1.64
C LEU A 41 -3.01 7.10 0.83
N GLN A 42 -1.95 7.84 1.08
CA GLN A 42 -1.65 9.00 0.28
C GLN A 42 -0.64 8.63 -0.79
N GLN A 43 -1.12 8.48 -2.00
CA GLN A 43 -0.28 8.11 -3.12
C GLN A 43 0.51 9.32 -3.60
N VAL A 44 1.79 9.11 -3.89
CA VAL A 44 2.63 10.17 -4.44
C VAL A 44 3.05 9.88 -5.87
N GLU A 45 3.01 8.63 -6.28
CA GLU A 45 3.31 8.23 -7.66
C GLU A 45 2.38 7.10 -8.04
N PRO A 46 1.93 7.05 -9.27
CA PRO A 46 2.24 7.93 -10.40
C PRO A 46 1.61 9.30 -10.35
N SER A 47 0.70 9.54 -9.44
CA SER A 47 0.11 10.87 -9.28
C SER A 47 -0.24 11.07 -7.80
N GLU A 48 -0.30 12.32 -7.39
CA GLU A 48 -0.60 12.64 -5.99
C GLU A 48 -2.10 12.64 -5.77
N ASN A 49 -2.55 11.73 -4.93
CA ASN A 49 -3.94 11.68 -4.52
C ASN A 49 -4.09 10.76 -3.33
N ILE A 50 -5.27 10.80 -2.74
CA ILE A 50 -5.61 9.90 -1.65
C ILE A 50 -6.34 8.72 -2.27
N ILE A 51 -5.87 7.50 -1.97
CA ILE A 51 -6.47 6.29 -2.51
C ILE A 51 -6.97 5.41 -1.38
N THR A 52 -7.96 4.60 -1.70
CA THR A 52 -8.49 3.62 -0.79
C THR A 52 -8.29 2.24 -1.42
N VAL A 53 -7.68 1.34 -0.65
CA VAL A 53 -7.35 0.01 -1.15
C VAL A 53 -8.04 -1.04 -0.29
N ASN A 54 -8.73 -1.97 -0.94
CA ASN A 54 -9.30 -3.12 -0.25
C ASN A 54 -8.41 -4.33 -0.54
N PRO A 55 -7.59 -4.76 0.43
CA PRO A 55 -6.66 -5.87 0.19
C PRO A 55 -7.32 -7.17 -0.20
N LYS A 56 -8.59 -7.35 0.13
CA LYS A 56 -9.30 -8.59 -0.20
C LYS A 56 -9.48 -8.78 -1.69
N HIS A 57 -9.33 -7.71 -2.46
CA HIS A 57 -9.48 -7.78 -3.91
C HIS A 57 -8.20 -8.17 -4.63
N PHE A 58 -7.11 -8.37 -3.89
CA PHE A 58 -5.82 -8.67 -4.49
C PHE A 58 -5.31 -10.01 -4.01
N ALA A 59 -4.77 -10.78 -4.95
CA ALA A 59 -4.18 -12.06 -4.61
C ALA A 59 -2.91 -11.89 -3.82
N LYS A 60 -2.21 -10.79 -4.03
CA LYS A 60 -0.94 -10.55 -3.37
C LYS A 60 -0.67 -9.05 -3.29
N ILE A 61 -0.18 -8.61 -2.15
CA ILE A 61 0.26 -7.24 -1.96
C ILE A 61 1.69 -7.29 -1.46
N GLU A 62 2.60 -6.67 -2.20
CA GLU A 62 4.00 -6.60 -1.81
C GLU A 62 4.29 -5.19 -1.32
N ILE A 63 4.96 -5.09 -0.19
CA ILE A 63 5.29 -3.81 0.42
C ILE A 63 6.80 -3.71 0.54
N TYR A 64 7.36 -2.65 -0.02
CA TYR A 64 8.79 -2.42 0.02
C TYR A 64 9.07 -1.12 0.71
N GLU A 65 10.12 -1.11 1.51
CA GLU A 65 10.61 0.14 2.07
C GLU A 65 11.35 0.89 0.99
N ASP A 66 10.85 2.06 0.66
CA ASP A 66 11.48 2.89 -0.37
C ASP A 66 12.43 3.84 0.32
N LYS A 67 13.67 3.41 0.44
CA LYS A 67 14.68 4.23 1.08
C LYS A 67 15.11 5.32 0.13
N GLU A 68 14.89 6.54 0.54
CA GLU A 68 15.40 7.66 -0.22
C GLU A 68 16.90 7.76 0.01
N VAL A 69 17.61 7.83 -1.08
CA VAL A 69 19.05 8.01 -1.00
C VAL A 69 19.31 9.49 -0.76
N LYS A 70 19.89 9.77 0.38
CA LYS A 70 20.26 11.16 0.68
C LYS A 70 21.52 11.49 -0.07
N LYS A 71 21.51 12.60 -0.72
CA LYS A 71 22.66 13.04 -1.48
C LYS A 71 23.49 14.02 -0.67
#